data_a15971cc4b883a7feb800cbe5119ea93
#
_entry.id   a15971cc4b883a7feb800cbe5119ea93
#
_cell.length_a   1.000
_cell.length_b   1.000
_cell.length_c   1.000
_cell.angle_alpha   90.00
_cell.angle_beta   90.00
_cell.angle_gamma   90.00
#
_symmetry.space_group_name_H-M   'P 1'
#
loop_
_entity.id
_entity.type
_entity.pdbx_description
1 polymer ?
#
loop_
_entity_poly.entity_id
_entity_poly.type
_entity_poly.pdbx_seq_one_letter_code
_entity_poly.pdbx_strand_id
1 'polypeptide(L)'
;VEPAVHSLEEETMQTHTGSCLCGVVRYRIDAPIDALTHCHCKMCRKAHGAAFASYASVPLDAFHFMSGKDQLGVYHSSEHVTRTFCIRCGANLLFVDNREHEVGVAAGTLDSPLPEPPQSHIYVDSKADWYAIRDGMPQHNGDSPR
;
A
#
# COMPACT_ATOMS: atom_id res chain seq x y z
N VAL A 1 -22.76 1.86 28.52
CA VAL A 1 -23.00 0.62 27.76
C VAL A 1 -22.87 0.89 26.28
N GLU A 2 -23.62 1.87 25.79
CA GLU A 2 -23.63 2.19 24.37
C GLU A 2 -22.28 2.68 23.84
N PRO A 3 -21.51 3.51 24.54
CA PRO A 3 -20.19 3.90 24.02
C PRO A 3 -19.23 2.74 23.82
N ALA A 4 -19.25 1.75 24.71
CA ALA A 4 -18.36 0.60 24.58
C ALA A 4 -18.76 -0.30 23.39
N VAL A 5 -20.06 -0.52 23.22
CA VAL A 5 -20.59 -1.30 22.09
C VAL A 5 -20.31 -0.59 20.79
N HIS A 6 -20.49 0.72 20.75
CA HIS A 6 -20.23 1.53 19.57
C HIS A 6 -18.75 1.48 19.17
N SER A 7 -17.83 1.57 20.12
CA SER A 7 -16.39 1.47 19.87
C SER A 7 -16.01 0.11 19.27
N LEU A 8 -16.58 -0.98 19.79
CA LEU A 8 -16.33 -2.31 19.29
C LEU A 8 -16.86 -2.47 17.86
N GLU A 9 -18.02 -1.92 17.57
CA GLU A 9 -18.59 -1.94 16.22
C GLU A 9 -17.71 -1.16 15.25
N GLU A 10 -17.18 -0.01 15.66
CA GLU A 10 -16.27 0.77 14.83
C GLU A 10 -15.00 0.01 14.53
N GLU A 11 -14.40 -0.68 15.50
CA GLU A 11 -13.20 -1.49 15.30
C GLU A 11 -13.45 -2.66 14.34
N THR A 12 -14.58 -3.37 14.52
CA THR A 12 -14.91 -4.52 13.67
C THR A 12 -15.37 -4.12 12.28
N MET A 13 -15.85 -2.88 12.11
CA MET A 13 -16.35 -2.37 10.84
C MET A 13 -15.29 -1.59 10.05
N GLN A 14 -14.04 -1.50 10.56
CA GLN A 14 -12.99 -0.84 9.81
C GLN A 14 -12.61 -1.67 8.60
N THR A 15 -13.22 -1.33 7.48
CA THR A 15 -12.89 -1.89 6.17
C THR A 15 -12.50 -0.77 5.24
N HIS A 16 -11.58 -1.08 4.33
CA HIS A 16 -11.17 -0.15 3.29
C HIS A 16 -11.41 -0.80 1.95
N THR A 17 -11.73 0.01 0.96
CA THR A 17 -11.91 -0.45 -0.40
C THR A 17 -11.00 0.32 -1.33
N GLY A 18 -10.68 -0.28 -2.45
CA GLY A 18 -9.90 0.36 -3.48
C GLY A 18 -10.13 -0.26 -4.84
N SER A 19 -9.53 0.35 -5.87
CA SER A 19 -9.68 -0.10 -7.24
C SER A 19 -8.54 0.42 -8.11
N CYS A 20 -8.32 -0.26 -9.25
CA CYS A 20 -7.41 0.23 -10.26
C CYS A 20 -8.03 1.42 -11.03
N LEU A 21 -7.25 2.05 -11.88
CA LEU A 21 -7.70 3.24 -12.62
C LEU A 21 -8.93 2.97 -13.47
N CYS A 22 -9.00 1.84 -14.19
CA CYS A 22 -10.16 1.53 -15.03
C CYS A 22 -11.32 0.93 -14.25
N GLY A 23 -11.10 0.57 -12.97
CA GLY A 23 -12.13 0.05 -12.09
C GLY A 23 -12.45 -1.42 -12.24
N VAL A 24 -11.79 -2.14 -13.16
CA VAL A 24 -12.06 -3.58 -13.34
C VAL A 24 -11.56 -4.40 -12.15
N VAL A 25 -10.45 -3.99 -11.55
CA VAL A 25 -9.92 -4.65 -10.34
C VAL A 25 -10.42 -3.85 -9.13
N ARG A 26 -11.12 -4.54 -8.24
CA ARG A 26 -11.59 -3.97 -6.98
C ARG A 26 -11.16 -4.86 -5.84
N TYR A 27 -10.88 -4.26 -4.69
CA TYR A 27 -10.45 -5.00 -3.51
C TYR A 27 -11.06 -4.44 -2.23
N ARG A 28 -11.00 -5.26 -1.19
CA ARG A 28 -11.41 -4.90 0.16
C ARG A 28 -10.30 -5.30 1.13
N ILE A 29 -10.09 -4.46 2.12
CA ILE A 29 -9.16 -4.71 3.23
C ILE A 29 -9.96 -4.76 4.51
N ASP A 30 -9.92 -5.88 5.20
CA ASP A 30 -10.65 -6.10 6.46
C ASP A 30 -9.69 -5.93 7.66
N ALA A 31 -9.02 -4.79 7.71
CA ALA A 31 -8.08 -4.45 8.78
C ALA A 31 -7.90 -2.94 8.82
N PRO A 32 -7.52 -2.37 9.98
CA PRO A 32 -7.16 -0.96 10.03
C PRO A 32 -5.86 -0.70 9.25
N ILE A 33 -5.73 0.50 8.73
CA ILE A 33 -4.48 0.99 8.14
C ILE A 33 -3.86 1.94 9.16
N ASP A 34 -2.81 1.48 9.83
CA ASP A 34 -2.22 2.20 10.96
C ASP A 34 -1.17 3.21 10.55
N ALA A 35 -0.55 3.01 9.38
CA ALA A 35 0.53 3.88 8.91
C ALA A 35 0.71 3.73 7.40
N LEU A 36 1.33 4.74 6.79
CA LEU A 36 1.77 4.67 5.40
C LEU A 36 3.29 4.80 5.35
N THR A 37 3.90 4.11 4.40
CA THR A 37 5.33 4.29 4.09
C THR A 37 5.49 4.79 2.67
N HIS A 38 6.45 5.70 2.49
CA HIS A 38 6.84 6.23 1.19
C HIS A 38 8.23 5.68 0.85
N CYS A 39 8.27 4.74 -0.09
CA CYS A 39 9.50 4.02 -0.43
C CYS A 39 10.23 4.70 -1.57
N HIS A 40 11.46 5.16 -1.28
CA HIS A 40 12.31 5.85 -2.23
C HIS A 40 13.29 4.93 -2.95
N CYS A 41 13.21 3.61 -2.77
CA CYS A 41 14.11 2.70 -3.45
C CYS A 41 13.92 2.79 -4.96
N LYS A 42 15.00 2.52 -5.68
CA LYS A 42 15.01 2.68 -7.14
C LYS A 42 13.95 1.82 -7.83
N MET A 43 13.73 0.60 -7.35
CA MET A 43 12.71 -0.28 -7.92
C MET A 43 11.29 0.25 -7.71
N CYS A 44 10.99 0.75 -6.52
CA CYS A 44 9.68 1.34 -6.24
C CYS A 44 9.45 2.61 -7.06
N ARG A 45 10.47 3.47 -7.17
CA ARG A 45 10.37 4.67 -8.02
C ARG A 45 10.07 4.29 -9.47
N LYS A 46 10.80 3.31 -10.00
CA LYS A 46 10.61 2.88 -11.39
C LYS A 46 9.26 2.19 -11.59
N ALA A 47 8.85 1.34 -10.66
CA ALA A 47 7.57 0.65 -10.77
C ALA A 47 6.39 1.61 -10.78
N HIS A 48 6.46 2.69 -10.01
CA HIS A 48 5.37 3.66 -9.89
C HIS A 48 5.55 4.90 -10.76
N GLY A 49 6.72 5.07 -11.39
CA GLY A 49 6.99 6.26 -12.19
C GLY A 49 6.88 7.55 -11.39
N ALA A 50 7.36 7.56 -10.15
CA ALA A 50 7.16 8.65 -9.20
C ALA A 50 8.39 8.84 -8.32
N ALA A 51 8.38 9.91 -7.51
CA ALA A 51 9.45 10.15 -6.53
C ALA A 51 9.57 9.03 -5.51
N PHE A 52 8.45 8.42 -5.14
CA PHE A 52 8.37 7.29 -4.22
C PHE A 52 7.07 6.52 -4.44
N ALA A 53 7.03 5.30 -3.94
CA ALA A 53 5.82 4.50 -3.90
C ALA A 53 5.23 4.58 -2.48
N SER A 54 3.93 4.82 -2.37
CA SER A 54 3.25 4.91 -1.08
C SER A 54 2.48 3.64 -0.82
N TYR A 55 2.75 3.01 0.32
CA TYR A 55 2.14 1.73 0.68
C TYR A 55 1.43 1.78 2.01
N ALA A 56 0.29 1.09 2.06
CA ALA A 56 -0.35 0.68 3.30
C ALA A 56 -0.03 -0.80 3.51
N SER A 57 0.65 -1.14 4.60
CA SER A 57 0.92 -2.54 4.93
C SER A 57 -0.24 -3.11 5.72
N VAL A 58 -0.83 -4.20 5.22
CA VAL A 58 -1.95 -4.87 5.88
C VAL A 58 -1.68 -6.38 5.91
N PRO A 59 -2.30 -7.12 6.85
CA PRO A 59 -2.16 -8.58 6.85
C PRO A 59 -2.60 -9.17 5.52
N LEU A 60 -1.85 -10.14 5.03
CA LEU A 60 -2.16 -10.78 3.75
C LEU A 60 -3.56 -11.40 3.75
N ASP A 61 -3.96 -12.02 4.85
CA ASP A 61 -5.27 -12.67 4.97
C ASP A 61 -6.43 -11.68 5.13
N ALA A 62 -6.14 -10.39 5.35
CA ALA A 62 -7.15 -9.34 5.41
C ALA A 62 -7.40 -8.68 4.04
N PHE A 63 -6.60 -8.97 3.04
CA PHE A 63 -6.74 -8.41 1.71
C PHE A 63 -7.50 -9.36 0.78
N HIS A 64 -8.55 -8.84 0.12
CA HIS A 64 -9.40 -9.64 -0.76
C HIS A 64 -9.69 -8.93 -2.06
N PHE A 65 -9.37 -9.56 -3.18
CA PHE A 65 -9.86 -9.09 -4.47
C PHE A 65 -11.35 -9.39 -4.60
N MET A 66 -12.12 -8.40 -4.95
CA MET A 66 -13.56 -8.50 -5.11
C MET A 66 -13.97 -8.69 -6.57
N SER A 67 -13.17 -8.20 -7.51
CA SER A 67 -13.39 -8.37 -8.95
C SER A 67 -12.08 -8.20 -9.70
N GLY A 68 -12.05 -8.69 -10.93
CA GLY A 68 -10.95 -8.43 -11.86
C GLY A 68 -9.72 -9.29 -11.66
N LYS A 69 -9.80 -10.40 -10.93
CA LYS A 69 -8.63 -11.29 -10.75
C LYS A 69 -8.03 -11.76 -12.08
N ASP A 70 -8.85 -11.95 -13.09
CA ASP A 70 -8.42 -12.37 -14.43
C ASP A 70 -7.70 -11.26 -15.20
N GLN A 71 -7.73 -10.03 -14.68
CA GLN A 71 -7.05 -8.88 -15.28
C GLN A 71 -5.77 -8.49 -14.51
N LEU A 72 -5.31 -9.33 -13.61
CA LEU A 72 -4.09 -9.06 -12.86
C LEU A 72 -2.86 -9.55 -13.61
N GLY A 73 -1.86 -8.69 -13.68
CA GLY A 73 -0.52 -9.04 -14.10
C GLY A 73 0.40 -9.11 -12.88
N VAL A 74 1.43 -9.93 -12.97
CA VAL A 74 2.40 -10.10 -11.89
C VAL A 74 3.80 -10.02 -12.48
N TYR A 75 4.63 -9.18 -11.89
CA TYR A 75 6.03 -9.06 -12.24
C TYR A 75 6.90 -9.44 -11.04
N HIS A 76 7.82 -10.36 -11.25
CA HIS A 76 8.80 -10.75 -10.24
C HIS A 76 9.96 -9.76 -10.28
N SER A 77 9.92 -8.77 -9.40
CA SER A 77 10.96 -7.73 -9.36
C SER A 77 12.23 -8.20 -8.66
N SER A 78 12.13 -9.24 -7.84
CA SER A 78 13.27 -9.92 -7.23
C SER A 78 12.88 -11.36 -6.89
N GLU A 79 13.80 -12.10 -6.29
CA GLU A 79 13.57 -13.52 -5.95
C GLU A 79 12.34 -13.72 -5.05
N HIS A 80 12.11 -12.79 -4.11
CA HIS A 80 11.04 -12.92 -3.12
C HIS A 80 9.89 -11.94 -3.31
N VAL A 81 10.00 -11.01 -4.24
CA VAL A 81 9.03 -9.92 -4.38
C VAL A 81 8.31 -10.01 -5.71
N THR A 82 6.99 -9.96 -5.62
CA THR A 82 6.13 -9.79 -6.80
C THR A 82 5.39 -8.46 -6.71
N ARG A 83 5.16 -7.86 -7.87
CA ARG A 83 4.38 -6.64 -8.02
C ARG A 83 3.17 -6.95 -8.86
N THR A 84 1.98 -6.68 -8.32
CA THR A 84 0.71 -6.99 -8.96
C THR A 84 0.10 -5.71 -9.50
N PHE A 85 -0.38 -5.77 -10.73
CA PHE A 85 -0.93 -4.60 -11.42
C PHE A 85 -2.10 -5.01 -12.30
N CYS A 86 -2.90 -4.02 -12.71
CA CYS A 86 -3.98 -4.24 -13.67
C CYS A 86 -3.41 -4.24 -15.09
N ILE A 87 -3.64 -5.31 -15.87
CA ILE A 87 -3.14 -5.38 -17.24
C ILE A 87 -3.90 -4.47 -18.19
N ARG A 88 -5.11 -4.02 -17.84
CA ARG A 88 -5.91 -3.13 -18.67
C ARG A 88 -5.49 -1.67 -18.57
N CYS A 89 -5.22 -1.20 -17.36
CA CYS A 89 -4.90 0.22 -17.15
C CYS A 89 -3.48 0.47 -16.61
N GLY A 90 -2.76 -0.58 -16.20
CA GLY A 90 -1.40 -0.46 -15.71
C GLY A 90 -1.27 0.02 -14.27
N ALA A 91 -2.37 0.21 -13.55
CA ALA A 91 -2.29 0.65 -12.17
C ALA A 91 -1.57 -0.37 -11.30
N ASN A 92 -0.55 0.07 -10.55
CA ASN A 92 0.12 -0.77 -9.57
C ASN A 92 -0.79 -0.94 -8.35
N LEU A 93 -0.92 -2.17 -7.87
CA LEU A 93 -1.84 -2.49 -6.79
C LEU A 93 -1.13 -3.01 -5.56
N LEU A 94 -0.27 -4.03 -5.71
CA LEU A 94 0.34 -4.72 -4.59
C LEU A 94 1.84 -4.90 -4.74
N PHE A 95 2.52 -4.79 -3.61
CA PHE A 95 3.87 -5.24 -3.37
C PHE A 95 3.79 -6.43 -2.42
N VAL A 96 4.22 -7.61 -2.86
CA VAL A 96 4.14 -8.83 -2.08
C VAL A 96 5.53 -9.43 -1.91
N ASP A 97 6.00 -9.48 -0.67
CA ASP A 97 7.22 -10.22 -0.32
C ASP A 97 6.78 -11.57 0.24
N ASN A 98 7.15 -12.67 -0.44
CA ASN A 98 6.66 -14.00 -0.08
C ASN A 98 7.21 -14.53 1.26
N ARG A 99 8.15 -13.81 1.88
CA ARG A 99 8.67 -14.13 3.22
C ARG A 99 7.86 -13.48 4.33
N GLU A 100 6.94 -12.59 3.99
CA GLU A 100 6.17 -11.80 4.94
C GLU A 100 4.70 -12.22 4.92
N HIS A 101 4.02 -12.03 6.06
CA HIS A 101 2.58 -12.24 6.16
C HIS A 101 1.77 -10.96 5.92
N GLU A 102 2.44 -9.94 5.43
CA GLU A 102 1.84 -8.65 5.09
C GLU A 102 1.95 -8.40 3.60
N VAL A 103 1.07 -7.56 3.10
CA VAL A 103 1.09 -7.08 1.72
C VAL A 103 1.11 -5.56 1.73
N GLY A 104 1.91 -4.97 0.86
CA GLY A 104 1.92 -3.53 0.63
C GLY A 104 0.88 -3.16 -0.42
N VAL A 105 -0.16 -2.45 -0.01
CA VAL A 105 -1.18 -1.96 -0.93
C VAL A 105 -0.78 -0.57 -1.39
N ALA A 106 -0.77 -0.34 -2.71
CA ALA A 106 -0.48 0.98 -3.26
C ALA A 106 -1.54 1.97 -2.76
N ALA A 107 -1.14 2.88 -1.87
CA ALA A 107 -2.09 3.71 -1.12
C ALA A 107 -2.92 4.62 -2.02
N GLY A 108 -2.39 5.04 -3.16
CA GLY A 108 -3.13 5.86 -4.12
C GLY A 108 -4.33 5.16 -4.75
N THR A 109 -4.43 3.84 -4.64
CA THR A 109 -5.58 3.09 -5.18
C THR A 109 -6.72 2.93 -4.19
N LEU A 110 -6.56 3.41 -2.95
CA LEU A 110 -7.64 3.39 -1.97
C LEU A 110 -8.77 4.33 -2.39
N ASP A 111 -9.99 3.85 -2.30
CA ASP A 111 -11.20 4.62 -2.61
C ASP A 111 -11.90 5.11 -1.34
N SER A 112 -11.81 4.35 -0.26
CA SER A 112 -12.41 4.74 1.02
C SER A 112 -11.58 5.83 1.70
N PRO A 113 -12.21 6.69 2.51
CA PRO A 113 -11.47 7.71 3.25
C PRO A 113 -10.45 7.10 4.20
N LEU A 114 -9.28 7.73 4.26
CA LEU A 114 -8.24 7.38 5.20
C LEU A 114 -7.80 8.68 5.89
N PRO A 115 -8.29 8.93 7.12
CA PRO A 115 -7.82 10.09 7.88
C PRO A 115 -6.31 10.00 8.03
N GLU A 116 -5.64 11.13 7.93
CA GLU A 116 -4.17 11.21 7.89
C GLU A 116 -3.51 10.34 8.96
N PRO A 117 -2.94 9.18 8.58
CA PRO A 117 -2.24 8.32 9.53
C PRO A 117 -0.81 8.77 9.71
N PRO A 118 -0.07 8.22 10.69
CA PRO A 118 1.37 8.37 10.74
C PRO A 118 2.02 7.91 9.43
N GLN A 119 3.02 8.66 8.95
CA GLN A 119 3.72 8.37 7.69
C GLN A 119 5.20 8.49 7.89
N SER A 120 5.96 7.72 7.11
CA SER A 120 7.43 7.81 7.12
C SER A 120 7.98 7.55 5.74
N HIS A 121 9.20 8.05 5.51
CA HIS A 121 9.96 7.78 4.30
C HIS A 121 10.98 6.69 4.57
N ILE A 122 11.07 5.71 3.67
CA ILE A 122 12.00 4.58 3.77
C ILE A 122 12.90 4.53 2.53
N TYR A 123 14.07 3.92 2.68
CA TYR A 123 15.09 3.85 1.64
C TYR A 123 15.47 5.22 1.08
N VAL A 124 15.60 6.19 1.97
CA VAL A 124 15.83 7.60 1.62
C VAL A 124 17.18 7.80 0.95
N ASP A 125 18.17 6.96 1.25
CA ASP A 125 19.48 7.01 0.61
C ASP A 125 19.41 6.75 -0.91
N SER A 126 18.33 6.16 -1.40
CA SER A 126 18.09 5.94 -2.83
C SER A 126 17.15 6.98 -3.46
N LYS A 127 16.82 8.02 -2.71
CA LYS A 127 15.90 9.09 -3.14
C LYS A 127 16.32 9.71 -4.47
N ALA A 128 15.32 10.08 -5.27
CA ALA A 128 15.55 10.78 -6.53
C ALA A 128 16.24 12.14 -6.30
N ASP A 129 17.21 12.47 -7.14
CA ASP A 129 17.98 13.71 -7.03
C ASP A 129 17.10 14.96 -7.17
N TRP A 130 16.05 14.86 -7.96
CA TRP A 130 15.17 15.97 -8.30
C TRP A 130 14.06 16.20 -7.25
N TYR A 131 14.00 15.40 -6.19
CA TYR A 131 12.97 15.50 -5.15
C TYR A 131 13.60 15.82 -3.79
N ALA A 132 13.03 16.80 -3.08
CA ALA A 132 13.44 17.13 -1.72
C ALA A 132 12.31 16.82 -0.74
N ILE A 133 12.61 16.07 0.32
CA ILE A 133 11.65 15.79 1.39
C ILE A 133 11.61 16.98 2.32
N ARG A 134 10.44 17.61 2.47
CA ARG A 134 10.25 18.82 3.30
C ARG A 134 9.07 18.74 4.23
N ASP A 135 8.55 17.54 4.46
CA ASP A 135 7.31 17.34 5.25
C ASP A 135 7.54 17.11 6.74
N GLY A 136 8.80 16.97 7.17
CA GLY A 136 9.12 16.73 8.58
C GLY A 136 8.82 15.32 9.08
N MET A 137 8.39 14.41 8.21
CA MET A 137 8.12 13.02 8.58
C MET A 137 9.41 12.25 8.82
N PRO A 138 9.39 11.19 9.66
CA PRO A 138 10.57 10.35 9.88
C PRO A 138 11.15 9.82 8.57
N GLN A 139 12.48 9.78 8.50
CA GLN A 139 13.25 9.32 7.34
C GLN A 139 14.20 8.21 7.75
N HIS A 140 14.17 7.09 7.02
CA HIS A 140 15.01 5.94 7.28
C HIS A 140 15.77 5.54 6.01
N ASN A 141 17.04 5.12 6.18
CA ASN A 141 17.85 4.67 5.05
C ASN A 141 17.56 3.23 4.62
N GLY A 142 16.85 2.49 5.43
CA GLY A 142 16.33 1.17 5.09
C GLY A 142 14.84 1.15 5.34
N ASP A 143 14.32 -0.01 5.69
CA ASP A 143 12.92 -0.15 6.08
C ASP A 143 12.67 0.54 7.42
N SER A 144 11.42 0.86 7.71
CA SER A 144 11.07 1.46 8.99
C SER A 144 11.22 0.43 10.12
N PRO A 145 11.61 0.87 11.33
CA PRO A 145 11.65 -0.04 12.49
C PRO A 145 10.28 -0.63 12.78
N ARG A 146 10.27 -1.89 13.20
CA ARG A 146 9.04 -2.62 13.58
C ARG A 146 8.96 -2.79 15.08
#